data_c74e5515c7e7c0d34e149a248f022f74
#
_entry.id   c74e5515c7e7c0d34e149a248f022f74
#
_cell.length_a   1.000
_cell.length_b   1.000
_cell.length_c   1.000
_cell.angle_alpha   90.00
_cell.angle_beta   90.00
_cell.angle_gamma   90.00
#
_symmetry.space_group_name_H-M   'P 1'
#
loop_
_entity.id
_entity.type
_entity.pdbx_description
1 polymer ?
#
loop_
_entity_poly.entity_id
_entity_poly.type
_entity_poly.pdbx_seq_one_letter_code
_entity_poly.pdbx_strand_id
1 'polypeptide(L)' 'MFKTLLNLFRSTDKNSLEALKQHAEQGDAEAIYQLGRVYALGKGEEVDYDKAMTLYHRANALGYPLAANNIGALYDDMG' A
#
# COMPACT_ATOMS: atom_id res chain seq x y z
N MET A 1 -18.45 0.64 -25.52
CA MET A 1 -17.08 0.39 -25.93
C MET A 1 -16.09 1.26 -25.20
N PHE A 2 -16.29 2.56 -25.20
CA PHE A 2 -15.39 3.45 -24.48
C PHE A 2 -15.33 3.14 -23.01
N LYS A 3 -16.45 2.82 -22.42
CA LYS A 3 -16.49 2.48 -20.99
C LYS A 3 -15.67 1.24 -20.69
N THR A 4 -15.68 0.28 -21.59
CA THR A 4 -14.92 -0.93 -21.40
C THR A 4 -13.43 -0.65 -21.46
N LEU A 5 -13.01 0.21 -22.38
CA LEU A 5 -11.61 0.60 -22.49
C LEU A 5 -11.14 1.34 -21.24
N LEU A 6 -11.95 2.26 -20.76
CA LEU A 6 -11.62 3.00 -19.54
C LEU A 6 -11.51 2.07 -18.35
N ASN A 7 -12.40 1.10 -18.25
CA ASN A 7 -12.34 0.13 -17.17
C ASN A 7 -11.09 -0.73 -17.26
N LEU A 8 -10.68 -1.07 -18.46
CA LEU A 8 -9.45 -1.82 -18.67
C LEU A 8 -8.24 -1.04 -18.15
N PHE A 9 -8.17 0.24 -18.50
CA PHE A 9 -7.08 1.07 -18.00
C PHE A 9 -7.06 1.14 -16.49
N ARG A 10 -8.22 1.31 -15.89
CA ARG A 10 -8.31 1.38 -14.44
C ARG A 10 -7.93 0.06 -13.77
N SER A 11 -8.39 -1.02 -14.35
CA SER A 11 -8.10 -2.33 -13.77
C SER A 11 -6.65 -2.74 -13.92
N THR A 12 -5.95 -2.19 -14.93
CA THR A 12 -4.54 -2.48 -15.10
C THR A 12 -3.65 -1.54 -14.30
N ASP A 13 -4.18 -0.44 -13.82
CA ASP A 13 -3.42 0.52 -13.03
C ASP A 13 -3.39 0.05 -11.57
N LYS A 14 -2.48 -0.86 -11.30
CA LYS A 14 -2.32 -1.39 -9.93
C LYS A 14 -1.75 -0.37 -8.98
N ASN A 15 -1.24 0.75 -9.52
CA ASN A 15 -0.63 1.78 -8.70
C ASN A 15 -1.60 2.87 -8.31
N SER A 16 -2.84 2.81 -8.79
CA SER A 16 -3.82 3.80 -8.37
C SER A 16 -4.15 3.56 -6.89
N LEU A 17 -4.34 4.64 -6.17
CA LEU A 17 -4.58 4.57 -4.74
C LEU A 17 -5.84 3.78 -4.43
N GLU A 18 -6.90 3.99 -5.20
CA GLU A 18 -8.14 3.27 -4.98
C GLU A 18 -7.98 1.77 -5.19
N ALA A 19 -7.26 1.39 -6.24
CA ALA A 19 -7.02 -0.02 -6.50
C ALA A 19 -6.23 -0.66 -5.37
N LEU A 20 -5.21 0.04 -4.88
CA LEU A 20 -4.43 -0.45 -3.75
C LEU A 20 -5.30 -0.63 -2.50
N LYS A 21 -6.17 0.33 -2.23
CA LYS A 21 -7.06 0.23 -1.07
C LYS A 21 -7.99 -0.98 -1.19
N GLN A 22 -8.53 -1.21 -2.38
CA GLN A 22 -9.42 -2.35 -2.60
C GLN A 22 -8.70 -3.68 -2.43
N HIS A 23 -7.51 -3.81 -3.03
CA HIS A 23 -6.74 -5.04 -2.92
C HIS A 23 -6.27 -5.27 -1.48
N ALA A 24 -5.92 -4.21 -0.78
CA ALA A 24 -5.53 -4.31 0.63
C ALA A 24 -6.69 -4.81 1.49
N GLU A 25 -7.91 -4.34 1.21
CA GLU A 25 -9.09 -4.82 1.94
C GLU A 25 -9.35 -6.29 1.71
N GLN A 26 -8.96 -6.79 0.54
CA GLN A 26 -9.10 -8.20 0.21
C GLN A 26 -8.02 -9.08 0.83
N GLY A 27 -7.07 -8.47 1.53
CA GLY A 27 -6.02 -9.22 2.19
C GLY A 27 -4.79 -9.50 1.35
N ASP A 28 -4.63 -8.78 0.24
CA ASP A 28 -3.45 -8.91 -0.62
C ASP A 28 -2.25 -8.28 0.08
N ALA A 29 -1.29 -9.11 0.51
CA ALA A 29 -0.16 -8.65 1.30
C ALA A 29 0.68 -7.62 0.56
N GLU A 30 0.89 -7.79 -0.74
CA GLU A 30 1.65 -6.83 -1.52
C GLU A 30 0.94 -5.49 -1.57
N ALA A 31 -0.38 -5.51 -1.77
CA ALA A 31 -1.17 -4.28 -1.80
C ALA A 31 -1.15 -3.58 -0.44
N ILE A 32 -1.24 -4.34 0.64
CA ILE A 32 -1.15 -3.79 1.99
C ILE A 32 0.21 -3.11 2.19
N TYR A 33 1.27 -3.77 1.75
CA TYR A 33 2.61 -3.20 1.82
C TYR A 33 2.72 -1.92 1.01
N GLN A 34 2.24 -1.93 -0.24
CA GLN A 34 2.29 -0.75 -1.09
C GLN A 34 1.47 0.40 -0.51
N LEU A 35 0.33 0.09 0.07
CA LEU A 35 -0.49 1.10 0.73
C LEU A 35 0.26 1.70 1.92
N GLY A 36 0.98 0.86 2.67
CA GLY A 36 1.84 1.35 3.75
C GLY A 36 2.85 2.36 3.24
N ARG A 37 3.45 2.10 2.08
CA ARG A 37 4.41 3.02 1.48
C ARG A 37 3.75 4.34 1.07
N VAL A 38 2.51 4.27 0.59
CA VAL A 38 1.77 5.48 0.25
C VAL A 38 1.69 6.42 1.46
N TYR A 39 1.35 5.88 2.62
CA TYR A 39 1.25 6.69 3.83
C TYR A 39 2.61 7.09 4.40
N ALA A 40 3.61 6.24 4.24
CA ALA A 40 4.95 6.57 4.72
C ALA A 40 5.59 7.70 3.91
N LEU A 41 5.32 7.73 2.61
CA LEU A 41 5.95 8.68 1.69
C LEU A 41 5.03 9.84 1.30
N GLY A 42 3.76 9.76 1.62
CA GLY A 42 2.82 10.81 1.26
C GLY A 42 2.47 10.84 -0.22
N LYS A 43 2.40 9.69 -0.85
CA LYS A 43 2.12 9.60 -2.29
C LYS A 43 0.62 9.48 -2.55
N GLY A 44 -0.03 10.61 -2.73
CA GLY A 44 -1.47 10.65 -2.96
C GLY A 44 -2.30 10.72 -1.70
N GLU A 45 -1.66 10.66 -0.54
CA GLU A 45 -2.27 10.82 0.77
C GLU A 45 -1.29 11.59 1.64
N GLU A 46 -1.78 12.19 2.70
CA GLU A 46 -0.90 12.81 3.68
C GLU A 46 -0.05 11.75 4.36
N VAL A 47 1.17 12.11 4.70
CA VAL A 47 2.05 11.22 5.46
C VAL A 47 1.36 10.87 6.78
N ASP A 48 1.31 9.57 7.07
CA ASP A 48 0.73 9.06 8.31
C ASP A 48 1.53 7.82 8.72
N TYR A 49 2.51 8.05 9.58
CA TYR A 49 3.41 6.97 9.99
C TYR A 49 2.68 5.88 10.79
N ASP A 50 1.68 6.25 11.58
CA ASP A 50 0.92 5.27 12.34
C ASP A 50 0.18 4.31 11.41
N LYS A 51 -0.46 4.85 10.39
CA LYS A 51 -1.14 4.03 9.40
C LYS A 51 -0.16 3.16 8.63
N ALA A 52 0.96 3.75 8.21
CA ALA A 52 1.99 3.01 7.50
C ALA A 52 2.51 1.85 8.34
N MET A 53 2.77 2.10 9.61
CA MET A 53 3.27 1.06 10.51
C MET A 53 2.28 -0.07 10.67
N THR A 54 1.01 0.26 10.86
CA THR A 54 -0.05 -0.74 10.97
C THR A 54 -0.11 -1.62 9.72
N LEU A 55 -0.04 -1.00 8.55
CA LEU A 55 -0.10 -1.72 7.28
C LEU A 55 1.13 -2.60 7.09
N TYR A 56 2.31 -2.09 7.42
CA TYR A 56 3.53 -2.88 7.31
C TYR A 56 3.50 -4.09 8.23
N HIS A 57 3.05 -3.93 9.47
CA HIS A 57 2.93 -5.05 10.39
C HIS A 57 1.94 -6.09 9.87
N ARG A 58 0.85 -5.63 9.29
CA ARG A 58 -0.14 -6.52 8.73
C ARG A 58 0.43 -7.31 7.55
N ALA A 59 1.13 -6.63 6.64
CA ALA A 59 1.77 -7.30 5.52
C ALA A 59 2.84 -8.29 5.99
N ASN A 60 3.60 -7.93 7.01
CA ASN A 60 4.60 -8.81 7.58
C ASN A 60 3.96 -10.06 8.18
N ALA A 61 2.84 -9.90 8.87
CA ALA A 61 2.11 -11.03 9.44
C ALA A 61 1.60 -11.97 8.36
N LEU A 62 1.34 -11.44 7.16
CA LEU A 62 0.91 -12.26 6.03
C LEU A 62 2.09 -12.88 5.27
N GLY A 63 3.31 -12.66 5.75
CA GLY A 63 4.49 -13.27 5.17
C GLY A 63 5.17 -12.46 4.06
N TYR A 64 4.89 -11.18 3.96
CA TYR A 64 5.50 -10.35 2.92
C TYR A 64 6.86 -9.82 3.42
N PRO A 65 7.98 -10.33 2.88
CA PRO A 65 9.29 -10.10 3.52
C PRO A 65 9.77 -8.65 3.46
N LEU A 66 9.37 -7.89 2.45
CA LEU A 66 9.82 -6.50 2.33
C LEU A 66 9.23 -5.60 3.40
N ALA A 67 8.11 -6.02 4.01
CA ALA A 67 7.47 -5.21 5.03
C ALA A 67 8.36 -5.06 6.26
N ALA A 68 9.05 -6.11 6.66
CA ALA A 68 9.93 -6.06 7.83
C ALA A 68 11.03 -5.02 7.66
N ASN A 69 11.63 -4.95 6.46
CA ASN A 69 12.64 -3.95 6.18
C ASN A 69 12.10 -2.54 6.27
N ASN A 70 10.89 -2.34 5.78
CA ASN A 70 10.28 -1.01 5.80
C ASN A 70 9.85 -0.60 7.20
N ILE A 71 9.48 -1.55 8.04
CA ILE A 71 9.19 -1.28 9.45
C ILE A 71 10.44 -0.68 10.12
N GLY A 72 11.59 -1.32 9.93
CA GLY A 72 12.83 -0.80 10.48
C GLY A 72 13.17 0.57 9.97
N ALA A 73 13.05 0.78 8.65
CA ALA A 73 13.32 2.08 8.04
C ALA A 73 12.39 3.16 8.57
N LEU A 74 11.14 2.81 8.78
CA LEU A 74 10.16 3.77 9.28
C LEU A 74 10.45 4.19 10.71
N TYR A 75 10.89 3.25 11.55
CA TYR A 75 11.33 3.58 12.91
C TYR A 75 12.50 4.57 12.90
N ASP A 76 13.44 4.38 11.98
CA ASP A 76 14.54 5.31 11.85
C ASP A 76 14.07 6.71 11.49
N ASP A 77 13.10 6.80 10.57
CA ASP A 77 12.55 8.10 10.18
C ASP A 77 11.79 8.77 11.30
N MET A 78 11.10 7.99 12.10
CA MET A 78 10.31 8.51 13.22
C MET A 78 11.18 8.92 14.41
N GLY A 79 12.28 8.24 14.56
CA GLY A 79 13.18 8.43 15.68
C GLY A 79 14.18 9.52 15.49
#